data_68d85d6c7fa1db6593c59d7cd8c3546c
#
_entry.id   68d85d6c7fa1db6593c59d7cd8c3546c
#
_cell.length_a   1.000
_cell.length_b   1.000
_cell.length_c   1.000
_cell.angle_alpha   90.00
_cell.angle_beta   90.00
_cell.angle_gamma   90.00
#
_symmetry.space_group_name_H-M   'P 1'
#
loop_
_entity.id
_entity.type
_entity.pdbx_description
1 polymer ?
#
loop_
_entity_poly.entity_id
_entity_poly.type
_entity_poly.pdbx_seq_one_letter_code
_entity_poly.pdbx_strand_id
1 'polypeptide(L)'
;MSMTRDQPDAGPCVSLVLGLGEVGRPLLAVLQRVHRVDGIDLPARAVHGRVDLMHVCYPAEVDDFVGLTAAYARRYRPEIVVIHSTVPVGTTRAVQRSVPIPVVHSPVRGKHARMEEELLHYTKFVGATDAEAAARVERYFERAGMRTRRVESPEATELAKLTETTYFGLLIAFAQDVDRMARQVEVRYEDIAAFYEEIGYLPPVRYFPGVIAGHCVMPNIGLLKRTYASRLLDAIEWSNDLRKETA
;
A
#
# COMPACT_ATOMS: atom_id res chain seq x y z
N MET A 1 45.40 -28.15 13.26
CA MET A 1 44.13 -28.30 14.01
C MET A 1 43.27 -27.09 13.77
N SER A 2 42.38 -27.17 12.79
CA SER A 2 41.44 -26.12 12.45
C SER A 2 40.21 -26.31 13.31
N MET A 3 39.94 -25.36 14.20
CA MET A 3 38.68 -25.30 14.96
C MET A 3 37.60 -24.76 14.05
N THR A 4 36.75 -25.63 13.51
CA THR A 4 35.46 -25.29 12.95
C THR A 4 34.62 -24.71 14.08
N ARG A 5 34.31 -23.40 14.00
CA ARG A 5 33.28 -22.77 14.84
C ARG A 5 31.94 -23.40 14.47
N ASP A 6 31.39 -24.20 15.35
CA ASP A 6 29.97 -24.59 15.34
C ASP A 6 29.14 -23.32 15.32
N GLN A 7 28.52 -23.05 14.16
CA GLN A 7 27.42 -22.10 14.11
C GLN A 7 26.23 -22.77 14.81
N PRO A 8 25.58 -22.10 15.79
CA PRO A 8 24.40 -22.67 16.41
C PRO A 8 23.32 -22.91 15.33
N ASP A 9 22.75 -24.09 15.39
CA ASP A 9 21.67 -24.59 14.55
C ASP A 9 20.60 -23.52 14.39
N ALA A 10 20.66 -22.77 13.28
CA ALA A 10 19.70 -21.71 12.98
C ALA A 10 18.40 -22.41 12.60
N GLY A 11 17.48 -22.52 13.54
CA GLY A 11 16.16 -23.10 13.31
C GLY A 11 15.51 -22.60 12.00
N PRO A 12 14.46 -23.26 11.52
CA PRO A 12 13.89 -22.98 10.21
C PRO A 12 13.51 -21.50 10.09
N CYS A 13 13.88 -20.91 8.94
CA CYS A 13 13.60 -19.51 8.62
C CYS A 13 12.10 -19.27 8.55
N VAL A 14 11.61 -18.18 9.13
CA VAL A 14 10.19 -17.80 9.17
C VAL A 14 10.05 -16.34 8.73
N SER A 15 9.01 -16.03 7.98
CA SER A 15 8.61 -14.64 7.71
C SER A 15 7.52 -14.21 8.68
N LEU A 16 7.44 -12.91 8.96
CA LEU A 16 6.44 -12.32 9.87
C LEU A 16 5.55 -11.34 9.12
N VAL A 17 4.23 -11.41 9.35
CA VAL A 17 3.29 -10.37 8.95
C VAL A 17 2.82 -9.64 10.21
N LEU A 18 3.13 -8.36 10.31
CA LEU A 18 2.76 -7.48 11.42
C LEU A 18 1.57 -6.60 11.04
N GLY A 19 0.49 -6.70 11.84
CA GLY A 19 -0.79 -6.08 11.56
C GLY A 19 -1.68 -7.00 10.71
N LEU A 20 -2.71 -7.61 11.34
CA LEU A 20 -3.61 -8.59 10.72
C LEU A 20 -4.97 -7.97 10.37
N GLY A 21 -4.95 -6.77 9.82
CA GLY A 21 -6.11 -6.07 9.27
C GLY A 21 -6.43 -6.50 7.83
N GLU A 22 -7.09 -5.61 7.09
CA GLU A 22 -7.58 -5.81 5.70
C GLU A 22 -6.48 -6.13 4.68
N VAL A 23 -5.22 -5.76 4.97
CA VAL A 23 -4.05 -6.06 4.13
C VAL A 23 -3.29 -7.27 4.65
N GLY A 24 -3.03 -7.31 5.96
CA GLY A 24 -2.13 -8.32 6.53
C GLY A 24 -2.69 -9.73 6.52
N ARG A 25 -3.98 -9.93 6.80
CA ARG A 25 -4.61 -11.27 6.77
C ARG A 25 -4.60 -11.90 5.39
N PRO A 26 -5.05 -11.21 4.32
CA PRO A 26 -4.97 -11.75 2.96
C PRO A 26 -3.53 -12.00 2.50
N LEU A 27 -2.60 -11.10 2.82
CA LEU A 27 -1.19 -11.30 2.49
C LEU A 27 -0.63 -12.54 3.19
N LEU A 28 -0.92 -12.71 4.49
CA LEU A 28 -0.54 -13.90 5.26
C LEU A 28 -1.08 -15.18 4.61
N ALA A 29 -2.36 -15.21 4.27
CA ALA A 29 -3.01 -16.36 3.64
C ALA A 29 -2.35 -16.75 2.30
N VAL A 30 -2.02 -15.76 1.45
CA VAL A 30 -1.33 -16.01 0.17
C VAL A 30 0.09 -16.52 0.41
N LEU A 31 0.85 -15.90 1.31
CA LEU A 31 2.23 -16.28 1.58
C LEU A 31 2.35 -17.67 2.24
N GLN A 32 1.42 -18.04 3.13
CA GLN A 32 1.40 -19.34 3.81
C GLN A 32 1.21 -20.53 2.87
N ARG A 33 0.78 -20.31 1.62
CA ARG A 33 0.63 -21.37 0.63
C ARG A 33 1.96 -22.04 0.27
N VAL A 34 3.07 -21.30 0.38
CA VAL A 34 4.40 -21.74 -0.08
C VAL A 34 5.55 -21.40 0.86
N HIS A 35 5.31 -20.56 1.86
CA HIS A 35 6.30 -20.10 2.83
C HIS A 35 5.85 -20.41 4.26
N ARG A 36 6.81 -20.55 5.17
CA ARG A 36 6.52 -20.54 6.60
C ARG A 36 6.39 -19.10 7.06
N VAL A 37 5.18 -18.68 7.42
CA VAL A 37 4.86 -17.30 7.79
C VAL A 37 4.01 -17.29 9.04
N ASP A 38 4.40 -16.49 10.02
CA ASP A 38 3.62 -16.20 11.22
C ASP A 38 2.95 -14.83 11.10
N GLY A 39 1.69 -14.74 11.51
CA GLY A 39 0.96 -13.49 11.63
C GLY A 39 0.94 -13.00 13.08
N ILE A 40 1.23 -11.72 13.28
CA ILE A 40 1.20 -11.07 14.60
C ILE A 40 0.38 -9.80 14.53
N ASP A 41 -0.61 -9.72 15.43
CA ASP A 41 -1.30 -8.47 15.74
C ASP A 41 -0.81 -7.92 17.08
N LEU A 42 -1.18 -6.70 17.42
CA LEU A 42 -0.82 -6.12 18.71
C LEU A 42 -1.59 -6.81 19.86
N PRO A 43 -0.96 -7.10 21.00
CA PRO A 43 0.44 -6.85 21.35
C PRO A 43 1.43 -7.86 20.75
N ALA A 44 2.67 -7.42 20.57
CA ALA A 44 3.76 -8.25 20.02
C ALA A 44 4.04 -9.49 20.90
N ARG A 45 4.14 -10.66 20.25
CA ARG A 45 4.49 -11.94 20.91
C ARG A 45 5.88 -12.43 20.50
N ALA A 46 6.40 -13.44 21.21
CA ALA A 46 7.63 -14.12 20.82
C ALA A 46 7.43 -14.95 19.54
N VAL A 47 8.46 -15.05 18.74
CA VAL A 47 8.51 -15.87 17.53
C VAL A 47 9.68 -16.85 17.68
N HIS A 48 9.46 -18.11 17.30
CA HIS A 48 10.48 -19.16 17.33
C HIS A 48 11.13 -19.29 15.94
N GLY A 49 12.44 -19.12 15.90
CA GLY A 49 13.25 -19.23 14.69
C GLY A 49 13.83 -17.89 14.21
N ARG A 50 14.68 -17.97 13.18
CA ARG A 50 15.29 -16.81 12.53
C ARG A 50 14.25 -16.16 11.61
N VAL A 51 14.10 -14.84 11.71
CA VAL A 51 13.18 -14.10 10.84
C VAL A 51 13.89 -13.69 9.54
N ASP A 52 13.33 -14.11 8.41
CA ASP A 52 13.83 -13.76 7.07
C ASP A 52 13.27 -12.42 6.61
N LEU A 53 11.97 -12.35 6.42
CA LEU A 53 11.29 -11.10 6.05
C LEU A 53 10.30 -10.69 7.13
N MET A 54 10.25 -9.40 7.40
CA MET A 54 9.24 -8.79 8.25
C MET A 54 8.33 -7.89 7.41
N HIS A 55 7.10 -8.35 7.17
CA HIS A 55 6.08 -7.64 6.41
C HIS A 55 5.28 -6.71 7.34
N VAL A 56 5.33 -5.41 7.08
CA VAL A 56 4.64 -4.38 7.85
C VAL A 56 3.34 -4.03 7.15
N CYS A 57 2.20 -4.30 7.80
CA CYS A 57 0.85 -4.12 7.26
C CYS A 57 -0.07 -3.26 8.17
N TYR A 58 0.41 -2.77 9.31
CA TYR A 58 -0.35 -1.84 10.14
C TYR A 58 -0.43 -0.45 9.49
N PRO A 59 -1.47 0.36 9.79
CA PRO A 59 -1.71 1.63 9.12
C PRO A 59 -0.64 2.69 9.46
N ALA A 60 -0.46 3.67 8.56
CA ALA A 60 0.50 4.77 8.74
C ALA A 60 0.08 5.78 9.83
N GLU A 61 -1.16 5.70 10.28
CA GLU A 61 -1.77 6.57 11.28
C GLU A 61 -1.36 6.24 12.73
N VAL A 62 -0.57 5.17 12.95
CA VAL A 62 0.04 4.93 14.26
C VAL A 62 0.95 6.11 14.66
N ASP A 63 1.01 6.44 15.95
CA ASP A 63 1.66 7.65 16.45
C ASP A 63 3.12 7.84 15.97
N ASP A 64 3.88 6.77 15.91
CA ASP A 64 5.27 6.77 15.41
C ASP A 64 5.53 5.53 14.54
N PHE A 65 5.13 5.59 13.28
CA PHE A 65 5.33 4.49 12.35
C PHE A 65 6.80 4.09 12.19
N VAL A 66 7.69 5.07 12.12
CA VAL A 66 9.13 4.84 11.92
C VAL A 66 9.75 4.19 13.15
N GLY A 67 9.52 4.76 14.33
CA GLY A 67 10.04 4.23 15.59
C GLY A 67 9.46 2.87 15.93
N LEU A 68 8.16 2.65 15.69
CA LEU A 68 7.49 1.36 15.90
C LEU A 68 8.08 0.27 14.97
N THR A 69 8.24 0.58 13.68
CA THR A 69 8.83 -0.36 12.72
C THR A 69 10.28 -0.70 13.10
N ALA A 70 11.06 0.30 13.50
CA ALA A 70 12.43 0.09 13.97
C ALA A 70 12.48 -0.72 15.28
N ALA A 71 11.54 -0.53 16.20
CA ALA A 71 11.44 -1.32 17.42
C ALA A 71 11.14 -2.80 17.12
N TYR A 72 10.23 -3.08 16.20
CA TYR A 72 9.95 -4.43 15.74
C TYR A 72 11.16 -5.06 15.02
N ALA A 73 11.85 -4.30 14.18
CA ALA A 73 13.06 -4.76 13.50
C ALA A 73 14.17 -5.13 14.50
N ARG A 74 14.37 -4.33 15.56
CA ARG A 74 15.29 -4.67 16.65
C ARG A 74 14.88 -5.92 17.43
N ARG A 75 13.56 -6.08 17.67
CA ARG A 75 13.01 -7.21 18.42
C ARG A 75 13.14 -8.53 17.67
N TYR A 76 12.72 -8.54 16.40
CA TYR A 76 12.63 -9.78 15.61
C TYR A 76 13.87 -10.04 14.76
N ARG A 77 14.74 -9.04 14.57
CA ARG A 77 15.99 -9.11 13.81
C ARG A 77 15.82 -9.74 12.42
N PRO A 78 14.87 -9.24 11.61
CA PRO A 78 14.70 -9.75 10.25
C PRO A 78 15.92 -9.42 9.39
N GLU A 79 16.07 -10.13 8.27
CA GLU A 79 17.07 -9.79 7.28
C GLU A 79 16.62 -8.63 6.37
N ILE A 80 15.33 -8.54 6.10
CA ILE A 80 14.72 -7.47 5.30
C ILE A 80 13.39 -7.06 5.93
N VAL A 81 13.12 -5.75 5.96
CA VAL A 81 11.79 -5.19 6.27
C VAL A 81 11.07 -4.89 4.97
N VAL A 82 9.82 -5.33 4.83
CA VAL A 82 8.97 -5.04 3.66
C VAL A 82 7.73 -4.29 4.12
N ILE A 83 7.61 -3.02 3.73
CA ILE A 83 6.46 -2.17 4.09
C ILE A 83 5.39 -2.31 3.01
N HIS A 84 4.19 -2.76 3.41
CA HIS A 84 3.00 -2.88 2.54
C HIS A 84 2.00 -1.75 2.76
N SER A 85 2.12 -1.06 3.86
CA SER A 85 1.25 0.04 4.25
C SER A 85 1.34 1.20 3.27
N THR A 86 0.23 1.88 3.04
CA THR A 86 0.24 3.18 2.37
C THR A 86 0.81 4.21 3.34
N VAL A 87 1.92 4.83 2.97
CA VAL A 87 2.68 5.74 3.84
C VAL A 87 3.01 7.04 3.12
N PRO A 88 3.29 8.15 3.84
CA PRO A 88 3.84 9.37 3.25
C PRO A 88 5.15 9.11 2.51
N VAL A 89 5.41 9.90 1.46
CA VAL A 89 6.65 9.80 0.68
C VAL A 89 7.87 10.06 1.56
N GLY A 90 8.87 9.16 1.48
CA GLY A 90 10.10 9.21 2.27
C GLY A 90 10.06 8.39 3.57
N THR A 91 8.92 7.78 3.92
CA THR A 91 8.77 6.96 5.13
C THR A 91 9.69 5.74 5.11
N THR A 92 9.75 5.01 4.02
CA THR A 92 10.62 3.82 3.88
C THR A 92 12.08 4.19 4.10
N ARG A 93 12.53 5.30 3.55
CA ARG A 93 13.88 5.81 3.76
C ARG A 93 14.12 6.27 5.20
N ALA A 94 13.11 6.82 5.86
CA ALA A 94 13.21 7.16 7.28
C ALA A 94 13.39 5.90 8.15
N VAL A 95 12.63 4.84 7.88
CA VAL A 95 12.82 3.53 8.53
C VAL A 95 14.21 2.98 8.24
N GLN A 96 14.67 3.04 6.97
CA GLN A 96 16.00 2.57 6.57
C GLN A 96 17.12 3.24 7.36
N ARG A 97 17.02 4.53 7.67
CA ARG A 97 18.00 5.25 8.51
C ARG A 97 17.98 4.80 9.97
N SER A 98 16.90 4.19 10.42
CA SER A 98 16.70 3.78 11.83
C SER A 98 17.07 2.32 12.11
N VAL A 99 17.38 1.55 11.04
CA VAL A 99 17.76 0.12 11.14
C VAL A 99 18.94 -0.21 10.24
N PRO A 100 19.83 -1.16 10.63
CA PRO A 100 21.02 -1.53 9.85
C PRO A 100 20.76 -2.58 8.77
N ILE A 101 19.51 -2.82 8.41
CA ILE A 101 19.07 -3.86 7.46
C ILE A 101 18.28 -3.23 6.32
N PRO A 102 18.23 -3.84 5.13
CA PRO A 102 17.47 -3.31 3.99
C PRO A 102 15.98 -3.15 4.31
N VAL A 103 15.40 -2.05 3.81
CA VAL A 103 13.97 -1.76 3.89
C VAL A 103 13.41 -1.55 2.48
N VAL A 104 12.34 -2.27 2.17
CA VAL A 104 11.69 -2.31 0.86
C VAL A 104 10.26 -1.82 1.01
N HIS A 105 9.77 -1.04 0.07
CA HIS A 105 8.36 -0.67 -0.02
C HIS A 105 7.67 -1.47 -1.12
N SER A 106 6.58 -2.14 -0.79
CA SER A 106 5.80 -2.93 -1.74
C SER A 106 4.32 -2.83 -1.42
N PRO A 107 3.65 -1.73 -1.81
CA PRO A 107 2.26 -1.47 -1.45
C PRO A 107 1.32 -2.48 -2.10
N VAL A 108 0.15 -2.67 -1.48
CA VAL A 108 -0.93 -3.46 -2.07
C VAL A 108 -1.82 -2.60 -2.96
N ARG A 109 -2.48 -3.24 -3.94
CA ARG A 109 -3.47 -2.61 -4.82
C ARG A 109 -4.70 -3.49 -4.91
N GLY A 110 -5.83 -2.88 -5.23
CA GLY A 110 -7.10 -3.59 -5.40
C GLY A 110 -8.09 -3.36 -4.25
N LYS A 111 -9.23 -4.03 -4.33
CA LYS A 111 -10.34 -3.90 -3.37
C LYS A 111 -10.09 -4.79 -2.15
N HIS A 112 -10.19 -4.24 -0.95
CA HIS A 112 -9.93 -4.97 0.31
C HIS A 112 -10.80 -6.23 0.44
N ALA A 113 -12.07 -6.18 0.03
CA ALA A 113 -12.97 -7.33 0.10
C ALA A 113 -12.51 -8.57 -0.71
N ARG A 114 -11.58 -8.40 -1.67
CA ARG A 114 -11.04 -9.47 -2.51
C ARG A 114 -9.50 -9.46 -2.53
N MET A 115 -8.87 -9.01 -1.46
CA MET A 115 -7.44 -8.71 -1.44
C MET A 115 -6.57 -9.93 -1.80
N GLU A 116 -6.94 -11.16 -1.47
CA GLU A 116 -6.18 -12.35 -1.87
C GLU A 116 -6.14 -12.51 -3.41
N GLU A 117 -7.29 -12.34 -4.07
CA GLU A 117 -7.38 -12.38 -5.53
C GLU A 117 -6.62 -11.23 -6.16
N GLU A 118 -6.75 -10.03 -5.60
CA GLU A 118 -6.11 -8.81 -6.09
C GLU A 118 -4.57 -8.85 -5.95
N LEU A 119 -4.05 -9.49 -4.90
CA LEU A 119 -2.61 -9.74 -4.73
C LEU A 119 -2.02 -10.65 -5.82
N LEU A 120 -2.81 -11.60 -6.32
CA LEU A 120 -2.42 -12.50 -7.40
C LEU A 120 -2.71 -11.91 -8.79
N HIS A 121 -3.68 -11.00 -8.89
CA HIS A 121 -4.10 -10.38 -10.15
C HIS A 121 -3.21 -9.20 -10.54
N TYR A 122 -2.94 -8.26 -9.64
CA TYR A 122 -2.15 -7.08 -9.94
C TYR A 122 -0.64 -7.31 -9.76
N THR A 123 0.16 -6.68 -10.61
CA THR A 123 1.61 -6.66 -10.45
C THR A 123 1.99 -5.99 -9.14
N LYS A 124 2.76 -6.67 -8.30
CA LYS A 124 3.28 -6.17 -7.04
C LYS A 124 4.59 -5.41 -7.29
N PHE A 125 4.54 -4.09 -7.13
CA PHE A 125 5.72 -3.25 -7.29
C PHE A 125 6.62 -3.36 -6.06
N VAL A 126 7.94 -3.42 -6.30
CA VAL A 126 8.96 -3.55 -5.27
C VAL A 126 9.94 -2.37 -5.40
N GLY A 127 9.84 -1.40 -4.50
CA GLY A 127 10.68 -0.21 -4.46
C GLY A 127 11.74 -0.33 -3.38
N ALA A 128 13.01 -0.24 -3.74
CA ALA A 128 14.13 -0.30 -2.81
C ALA A 128 15.36 0.43 -3.39
N THR A 129 16.26 0.85 -2.51
CA THR A 129 17.59 1.34 -2.89
C THR A 129 18.62 0.21 -2.95
N ASP A 130 18.38 -0.88 -2.25
CA ASP A 130 19.20 -2.09 -2.27
C ASP A 130 18.63 -3.07 -3.32
N ALA A 131 19.39 -3.24 -4.42
CA ALA A 131 18.97 -4.07 -5.54
C ALA A 131 18.92 -5.57 -5.20
N GLU A 132 19.78 -6.04 -4.29
CA GLU A 132 19.82 -7.45 -3.86
C GLU A 132 18.61 -7.76 -2.98
N ALA A 133 18.31 -6.88 -2.02
CA ALA A 133 17.11 -7.00 -1.19
C ALA A 133 15.83 -6.96 -2.04
N ALA A 134 15.75 -6.04 -3.03
CA ALA A 134 14.63 -6.00 -3.97
C ALA A 134 14.47 -7.32 -4.72
N ALA A 135 15.56 -7.86 -5.30
CA ALA A 135 15.54 -9.12 -6.03
C ALA A 135 15.12 -10.31 -5.15
N ARG A 136 15.51 -10.31 -3.88
CA ARG A 136 15.12 -11.35 -2.93
C ARG A 136 13.63 -11.28 -2.60
N VAL A 137 13.10 -10.08 -2.40
CA VAL A 137 11.67 -9.85 -2.15
C VAL A 137 10.82 -10.21 -3.39
N GLU A 138 11.28 -9.86 -4.61
CA GLU A 138 10.62 -10.28 -5.85
C GLU A 138 10.51 -11.79 -5.92
N ARG A 139 11.61 -12.54 -5.82
CA ARG A 139 11.59 -14.02 -5.85
C ARG A 139 10.70 -14.62 -4.76
N TYR A 140 10.65 -13.99 -3.58
CA TYR A 140 9.79 -14.44 -2.50
C TYR A 140 8.31 -14.33 -2.87
N PHE A 141 7.89 -13.21 -3.44
CA PHE A 141 6.50 -13.00 -3.89
C PHE A 141 6.15 -13.86 -5.11
N GLU A 142 7.07 -14.02 -6.05
CA GLU A 142 6.86 -14.85 -7.25
C GLU A 142 6.62 -16.32 -6.90
N ARG A 143 7.31 -16.86 -5.89
CA ARG A 143 7.03 -18.20 -5.37
C ARG A 143 5.61 -18.32 -4.82
N ALA A 144 5.04 -17.25 -4.31
CA ALA A 144 3.65 -17.21 -3.84
C ALA A 144 2.63 -16.95 -4.98
N GLY A 145 3.07 -16.92 -6.23
CA GLY A 145 2.23 -16.73 -7.41
C GLY A 145 1.95 -15.28 -7.78
N MET A 146 2.59 -14.32 -7.12
CA MET A 146 2.43 -12.89 -7.45
C MET A 146 3.33 -12.51 -8.64
N ARG A 147 2.85 -11.65 -9.51
CA ARG A 147 3.71 -10.99 -10.51
C ARG A 147 4.40 -9.81 -9.86
N THR A 148 5.69 -9.62 -10.13
CA THR A 148 6.47 -8.53 -9.54
C THR A 148 7.01 -7.56 -10.60
N ARG A 149 7.32 -6.34 -10.16
CA ARG A 149 8.04 -5.35 -10.94
C ARG A 149 8.88 -4.48 -10.01
N ARG A 150 10.18 -4.46 -10.27
CA ARG A 150 11.12 -3.61 -9.53
C ARG A 150 11.01 -2.15 -9.94
N VAL A 151 11.20 -1.29 -8.94
CA VAL A 151 11.38 0.17 -9.10
C VAL A 151 12.60 0.59 -8.27
N GLU A 152 13.43 1.45 -8.80
CA GLU A 152 14.73 1.80 -8.22
C GLU A 152 14.66 2.66 -6.94
N SER A 153 13.48 3.12 -6.57
CA SER A 153 13.26 3.98 -5.40
C SER A 153 12.00 3.59 -4.64
N PRO A 154 12.05 3.49 -3.31
CA PRO A 154 10.86 3.30 -2.50
C PRO A 154 9.92 4.51 -2.57
N GLU A 155 10.45 5.73 -2.72
CA GLU A 155 9.65 6.94 -2.89
C GLU A 155 8.76 6.89 -4.13
N ALA A 156 9.25 6.25 -5.22
CA ALA A 156 8.44 6.07 -6.42
C ALA A 156 7.22 5.18 -6.17
N THR A 157 7.36 4.10 -5.40
CA THR A 157 6.24 3.23 -5.04
C THR A 157 5.31 3.84 -4.00
N GLU A 158 5.83 4.62 -3.05
CA GLU A 158 5.05 5.41 -2.09
C GLU A 158 4.18 6.45 -2.83
N LEU A 159 4.81 7.26 -3.69
CA LEU A 159 4.11 8.28 -4.47
C LEU A 159 3.09 7.66 -5.44
N ALA A 160 3.46 6.59 -6.14
CA ALA A 160 2.56 5.90 -7.07
C ALA A 160 1.30 5.37 -6.36
N LYS A 161 1.46 4.81 -5.14
CA LYS A 161 0.31 4.33 -4.36
C LYS A 161 -0.63 5.47 -3.96
N LEU A 162 -0.10 6.59 -3.52
CA LEU A 162 -0.89 7.76 -3.13
C LEU A 162 -1.58 8.41 -4.34
N THR A 163 -0.86 8.57 -5.46
CA THR A 163 -1.41 9.23 -6.65
C THR A 163 -2.40 8.38 -7.42
N GLU A 164 -2.28 7.03 -7.40
CA GLU A 164 -3.29 6.13 -7.98
C GLU A 164 -4.68 6.37 -7.37
N THR A 165 -4.75 6.40 -6.05
CA THR A 165 -6.02 6.61 -5.35
C THR A 165 -6.51 8.06 -5.45
N THR A 166 -5.60 9.03 -5.50
CA THR A 166 -5.94 10.43 -5.74
C THR A 166 -6.53 10.64 -7.13
N TYR A 167 -5.96 9.98 -8.17
CA TYR A 167 -6.52 10.03 -9.53
C TYR A 167 -7.94 9.47 -9.57
N PHE A 168 -8.19 8.37 -8.88
CA PHE A 168 -9.54 7.83 -8.72
C PHE A 168 -10.49 8.85 -8.05
N GLY A 169 -10.03 9.51 -6.98
CA GLY A 169 -10.78 10.57 -6.32
C GLY A 169 -11.07 11.77 -7.21
N LEU A 170 -10.10 12.18 -8.05
CA LEU A 170 -10.28 13.26 -9.03
C LEU A 170 -11.40 12.96 -10.03
N LEU A 171 -11.43 11.74 -10.55
CA LEU A 171 -12.47 11.33 -11.52
C LEU A 171 -13.88 11.35 -10.89
N ILE A 172 -13.98 10.94 -9.63
CA ILE A 172 -15.26 11.04 -8.90
C ILE A 172 -15.61 12.51 -8.62
N ALA A 173 -14.65 13.33 -8.20
CA ALA A 173 -14.88 14.75 -7.95
C ALA A 173 -15.32 15.50 -9.24
N PHE A 174 -14.75 15.14 -10.38
CA PHE A 174 -15.18 15.64 -11.67
C PHE A 174 -16.63 15.24 -11.97
N ALA A 175 -17.01 13.97 -11.76
CA ALA A 175 -18.38 13.51 -11.92
C ALA A 175 -19.36 14.26 -10.99
N GLN A 176 -18.96 14.53 -9.74
CA GLN A 176 -19.75 15.34 -8.80
C GLN A 176 -19.97 16.78 -9.31
N ASP A 177 -18.94 17.38 -9.92
CA ASP A 177 -19.03 18.75 -10.46
C ASP A 177 -19.95 18.81 -11.69
N VAL A 178 -19.82 17.86 -12.61
CA VAL A 178 -20.72 17.72 -13.77
C VAL A 178 -22.17 17.47 -13.34
N ASP A 179 -22.43 16.68 -12.30
CA ASP A 179 -23.77 16.47 -11.75
C ASP A 179 -24.36 17.80 -11.20
N ARG A 180 -23.55 18.63 -10.54
CA ARG A 180 -23.98 19.96 -10.09
C ARG A 180 -24.36 20.88 -11.27
N MET A 181 -23.55 20.87 -12.33
CA MET A 181 -23.86 21.64 -13.57
C MET A 181 -25.12 21.12 -14.25
N ALA A 182 -25.30 19.81 -14.36
CA ALA A 182 -26.49 19.18 -14.95
C ALA A 182 -27.77 19.60 -14.23
N ARG A 183 -27.76 19.62 -12.90
CA ARG A 183 -28.89 20.07 -12.08
C ARG A 183 -29.26 21.56 -12.32
N GLN A 184 -28.26 22.43 -12.57
CA GLN A 184 -28.49 23.83 -12.83
C GLN A 184 -29.25 24.06 -14.16
N VAL A 185 -29.12 23.16 -15.12
CA VAL A 185 -29.77 23.22 -16.44
C VAL A 185 -30.86 22.15 -16.58
N GLU A 186 -31.24 21.51 -15.48
CA GLU A 186 -32.37 20.56 -15.40
C GLU A 186 -32.21 19.33 -16.32
N VAL A 187 -30.97 18.83 -16.52
CA VAL A 187 -30.71 17.62 -17.29
C VAL A 187 -30.13 16.53 -16.39
N ARG A 188 -30.15 15.29 -16.86
CA ARG A 188 -29.63 14.15 -16.10
C ARG A 188 -28.12 14.01 -16.32
N TYR A 189 -27.38 13.68 -15.24
CA TYR A 189 -25.96 13.40 -15.32
C TYR A 189 -25.63 12.27 -16.32
N GLU A 190 -26.46 11.21 -16.35
CA GLU A 190 -26.24 10.04 -17.20
C GLU A 190 -26.25 10.39 -18.68
N ASP A 191 -27.12 11.35 -19.10
CA ASP A 191 -27.23 11.80 -20.50
C ASP A 191 -25.94 12.53 -20.93
N ILE A 192 -25.32 13.31 -20.01
CA ILE A 192 -24.02 13.96 -20.25
C ILE A 192 -22.91 12.93 -20.28
N ALA A 193 -22.89 12.02 -19.30
CA ALA A 193 -21.84 11.02 -19.16
C ALA A 193 -21.78 10.07 -20.38
N ALA A 194 -22.91 9.82 -21.04
CA ALA A 194 -22.96 9.02 -22.26
C ALA A 194 -22.05 9.56 -23.39
N PHE A 195 -21.85 10.88 -23.47
CA PHE A 195 -20.93 11.47 -24.44
C PHE A 195 -19.46 11.02 -24.23
N TYR A 196 -19.09 10.71 -23.00
CA TYR A 196 -17.70 10.32 -22.69
C TYR A 196 -17.42 8.87 -23.06
N GLU A 197 -18.44 8.02 -23.11
CA GLU A 197 -18.31 6.58 -23.33
C GLU A 197 -17.85 6.24 -24.75
N GLU A 198 -18.14 7.08 -25.73
CA GLU A 198 -17.76 6.88 -27.14
C GLU A 198 -16.36 7.40 -27.46
N ILE A 199 -15.70 8.10 -26.51
CA ILE A 199 -14.43 8.77 -26.76
C ILE A 199 -13.27 7.84 -26.38
N GLY A 200 -12.56 7.28 -27.38
CA GLY A 200 -11.53 6.27 -27.19
C GLY A 200 -10.26 6.73 -26.47
N TYR A 201 -10.04 8.03 -26.25
CA TYR A 201 -8.91 8.56 -25.48
C TYR A 201 -9.24 8.90 -24.02
N LEU A 202 -10.50 8.76 -23.60
CA LEU A 202 -10.90 8.91 -22.22
C LEU A 202 -10.86 7.57 -21.49
N PRO A 203 -10.71 7.54 -20.15
CA PRO A 203 -10.81 6.31 -19.39
C PRO A 203 -12.14 5.61 -19.63
N PRO A 204 -12.17 4.31 -19.97
CA PRO A 204 -13.39 3.57 -20.34
C PRO A 204 -14.22 3.19 -19.11
N VAL A 205 -14.27 4.05 -18.11
CA VAL A 205 -14.97 3.82 -16.85
C VAL A 205 -15.82 5.02 -16.54
N ARG A 206 -17.13 4.79 -16.38
CA ARG A 206 -18.04 5.80 -15.87
C ARG A 206 -17.90 5.91 -14.36
N TYR A 207 -17.69 7.12 -13.88
CA TYR A 207 -17.72 7.44 -12.46
C TYR A 207 -19.03 8.10 -12.09
N PHE A 208 -19.53 7.77 -10.90
CA PHE A 208 -20.81 8.30 -10.41
C PHE A 208 -20.55 9.41 -9.39
N PRO A 209 -21.40 10.46 -9.36
CA PRO A 209 -21.22 11.62 -8.49
C PRO A 209 -21.63 11.34 -7.03
N GLY A 210 -21.29 10.17 -6.49
CA GLY A 210 -21.50 9.79 -5.11
C GLY A 210 -20.52 10.42 -4.15
N VAL A 211 -20.77 10.31 -2.84
CA VAL A 211 -19.80 10.71 -1.82
C VAL A 211 -18.56 9.83 -1.89
N ILE A 212 -17.38 10.44 -1.92
CA ILE A 212 -16.10 9.72 -1.80
C ILE A 212 -15.97 9.31 -0.34
N ALA A 213 -16.31 8.06 -0.06
CA ALA A 213 -16.26 7.45 1.27
C ALA A 213 -15.20 6.34 1.32
N GLY A 214 -14.98 5.78 2.53
CA GLY A 214 -14.06 4.66 2.75
C GLY A 214 -12.64 5.06 3.09
N HIS A 215 -11.75 4.06 3.17
CA HIS A 215 -10.43 4.17 3.81
C HIS A 215 -9.28 4.48 2.84
N CYS A 216 -9.53 4.65 1.54
CA CYS A 216 -8.46 4.74 0.56
C CYS A 216 -8.26 6.16 0.02
N VAL A 217 -9.28 6.78 -0.56
CA VAL A 217 -9.11 8.03 -1.33
C VAL A 217 -8.82 9.22 -0.41
N MET A 218 -9.75 9.55 0.48
CA MET A 218 -9.62 10.76 1.32
C MET A 218 -8.44 10.68 2.29
N PRO A 219 -8.17 9.55 2.99
CA PRO A 219 -6.96 9.43 3.80
C PRO A 219 -5.67 9.59 3.01
N ASN A 220 -5.60 9.05 1.78
CA ASN A 220 -4.39 9.16 0.95
C ASN A 220 -4.17 10.59 0.43
N ILE A 221 -5.24 11.36 0.17
CA ILE A 221 -5.14 12.79 -0.11
C ILE A 221 -4.53 13.52 1.10
N GLY A 222 -5.00 13.22 2.31
CA GLY A 222 -4.43 13.76 3.55
C GLY A 222 -2.94 13.42 3.71
N LEU A 223 -2.53 12.20 3.37
CA LEU A 223 -1.11 11.80 3.39
C LEU A 223 -0.26 12.58 2.38
N LEU A 224 -0.77 12.78 1.15
CA LEU A 224 -0.09 13.60 0.12
C LEU A 224 0.06 15.06 0.58
N LYS A 225 -0.96 15.64 1.18
CA LYS A 225 -0.95 17.03 1.66
C LYS A 225 0.07 17.29 2.77
N ARG A 226 0.55 16.27 3.47
CA ARG A 226 1.67 16.40 4.43
C ARG A 226 2.99 16.79 3.76
N THR A 227 3.14 16.45 2.47
CA THR A 227 4.40 16.65 1.73
C THR A 227 4.24 17.68 0.60
N TYR A 228 3.05 17.74 -0.02
CA TYR A 228 2.82 18.52 -1.23
C TYR A 228 1.62 19.46 -1.07
N ALA A 229 1.82 20.76 -1.25
CA ALA A 229 0.74 21.71 -1.43
C ALA A 229 0.21 21.60 -2.88
N SER A 230 -1.09 21.37 -3.03
CA SER A 230 -1.72 21.25 -4.35
C SER A 230 -3.18 21.67 -4.33
N ARG A 231 -3.51 22.68 -5.14
CA ARG A 231 -4.90 23.11 -5.33
C ARG A 231 -5.81 22.00 -5.90
N LEU A 232 -5.23 21.04 -6.61
CA LEU A 232 -5.98 19.91 -7.12
C LEU A 232 -6.47 19.01 -5.97
N LEU A 233 -5.61 18.77 -4.96
CA LEU A 233 -6.01 18.00 -3.78
C LEU A 233 -7.09 18.74 -2.98
N ASP A 234 -6.96 20.05 -2.82
CA ASP A 234 -7.97 20.88 -2.17
C ASP A 234 -9.29 20.85 -2.91
N ALA A 235 -9.28 20.87 -4.26
CA ALA A 235 -10.48 20.82 -5.07
C ALA A 235 -11.22 19.48 -4.93
N ILE A 236 -10.52 18.36 -4.79
CA ILE A 236 -11.16 17.05 -4.56
C ILE A 236 -11.88 17.04 -3.21
N GLU A 237 -11.21 17.51 -2.15
CA GLU A 237 -11.81 17.61 -0.81
C GLU A 237 -13.03 18.52 -0.81
N TRP A 238 -12.88 19.74 -1.35
CA TRP A 238 -13.97 20.69 -1.47
C TRP A 238 -15.17 20.12 -2.23
N SER A 239 -14.96 19.48 -3.39
CA SER A 239 -16.03 18.86 -4.17
C SER A 239 -16.77 17.78 -3.38
N ASN A 240 -16.02 16.97 -2.63
CA ASN A 240 -16.58 15.90 -1.82
C ASN A 240 -17.38 16.43 -0.61
N ASP A 241 -16.93 17.52 0.00
CA ASP A 241 -17.64 18.14 1.13
C ASP A 241 -18.97 18.75 0.66
N LEU A 242 -19.00 19.45 -0.49
CA LEU A 242 -20.24 19.90 -1.09
C LEU A 242 -21.22 18.75 -1.39
N ARG A 243 -20.67 17.58 -1.80
CA ARG A 243 -21.51 16.41 -2.08
C ARG A 243 -22.13 15.83 -0.81
N LYS A 244 -21.41 15.80 0.30
CA LYS A 244 -21.94 15.38 1.61
C LYS A 244 -23.09 16.24 2.10
N GLU A 245 -23.06 17.56 1.82
CA GLU A 245 -24.11 18.50 2.20
C GLU A 245 -25.41 18.30 1.41
N THR A 246 -25.34 17.67 0.23
CA THR A 246 -26.45 17.49 -0.71
C THR A 246 -26.90 16.04 -0.89
N ALA A 247 -26.32 15.10 -0.15
CA ALA A 247 -26.58 13.67 -0.26
C ALA A 247 -27.74 13.14 0.61
#